data_ce7c739887e38c41a90327941020caa8
#
_entry.id   ce7c739887e38c41a90327941020caa8
#
_cell.length_a   1.000
_cell.length_b   1.000
_cell.length_c   1.000
_cell.angle_alpha   90.00
_cell.angle_beta   90.00
_cell.angle_gamma   90.00
#
_symmetry.space_group_name_H-M   'P 1'
#
loop_
_entity.id
_entity.type
_entity.pdbx_description
1 polymer ?
#
loop_
_entity_poly.entity_id
_entity_poly.type
_entity_poly.pdbx_seq_one_letter_code
_entity_poly.pdbx_strand_id
1 'polypeptide(L)'
;MAVGLLLGAKPRGCRAPARSFRRPARTCCPPRYRFIRVANRQRPPRGGAASCRTEGRGRGGLPESKTLPDEDIVLLVTSTQGEGEPPEEALPLYKFLSGKKAPDLGKLTFAVLGLGDSSYPKFCQAGKDFDAKLSGLGAGRLADLALCDLEFQAAADAWVATVVPKVAELCAQSAAPAPTAQTAAASDGGEPVQSYTKERPYTAALSVRQKITSRTAEKDVEHIEIDLSGSGIRYKAGDALGIWPVNAPELVKEILDLNNLSGNEAVKLADGSETDIQTALSEAADITQNTPAFVRQYAELSDNAELKDIAADNAKLDAYLAATPPVGVLAANPHPLDAQTLLGLFRAQTPRLYSIASAQDEVGEEVHLTVGVVRFDHHGNTYTGAASGYIGARLEEGGEVRVFIEPNPHFRLPENGDTPVIMIGAGTGIAPFRAFMQQRSANGDGGKNWLFFGNQRLADDFLYQLEWVDFRKDGLLTRADLAWSRQGEHKVYVQHKIAEHAAEVWSWLQ
;
A
#
# COMPACT_ATOMS: atom_id res chain seq x y z
N MET A 1 3.63 5.92 -5.95
CA MET A 1 4.07 5.21 -4.71
C MET A 1 5.50 5.61 -4.41
N ALA A 2 5.74 6.17 -3.24
CA ALA A 2 7.10 6.49 -2.79
C ALA A 2 7.69 5.24 -2.14
N VAL A 3 8.74 4.67 -2.71
CA VAL A 3 9.56 3.64 -2.06
C VAL A 3 10.65 4.39 -1.31
N GLY A 4 10.47 4.54 0.01
CA GLY A 4 11.53 5.02 0.88
C GLY A 4 12.29 3.81 1.44
N LEU A 5 13.58 3.71 1.17
CA LEU A 5 14.46 2.72 1.77
C LEU A 5 15.19 3.36 2.95
N LEU A 6 14.97 2.82 4.16
CA LEU A 6 15.71 3.17 5.36
C LEU A 6 16.67 2.02 5.66
N LEU A 7 17.97 2.26 5.54
CA LEU A 7 19.01 1.28 5.83
C LEU A 7 19.68 1.68 7.14
N GLY A 8 19.35 0.95 8.21
CA GLY A 8 19.99 1.12 9.53
C GLY A 8 21.06 0.05 9.78
N ALA A 9 22.22 0.45 10.30
CA ALA A 9 23.29 -0.46 10.67
C ALA A 9 22.95 -1.26 11.93
N LYS A 10 23.17 -2.60 11.91
CA LYS A 10 23.04 -3.46 13.10
C LYS A 10 24.26 -3.33 14.01
N PRO A 11 24.10 -3.26 15.35
CA PRO A 11 25.23 -3.30 16.26
C PRO A 11 25.91 -4.67 16.27
N ARG A 12 27.24 -4.66 16.23
CA ARG A 12 28.08 -5.87 16.43
C ARG A 12 28.15 -6.23 17.91
N GLY A 13 27.96 -7.50 18.21
CA GLY A 13 28.57 -8.10 19.37
C GLY A 13 27.68 -8.94 20.24
N CYS A 14 27.82 -10.27 20.13
CA CYS A 14 28.12 -11.16 21.24
C CYS A 14 28.34 -12.58 20.71
N ARG A 15 29.58 -13.04 20.78
CA ARG A 15 29.94 -14.46 20.68
C ARG A 15 29.59 -15.14 21.99
N ALA A 16 28.85 -16.25 21.92
CA ALA A 16 28.74 -17.20 23.01
C ALA A 16 29.18 -18.60 22.54
N PRO A 17 29.82 -19.42 23.42
CA PRO A 17 30.64 -20.53 23.01
C PRO A 17 29.81 -21.80 22.74
N ALA A 18 30.35 -22.63 21.85
CA ALA A 18 29.85 -23.98 21.54
C ALA A 18 29.90 -24.89 22.76
N ARG A 19 28.79 -25.56 23.06
CA ARG A 19 28.77 -26.79 23.84
C ARG A 19 28.07 -27.89 23.06
N SER A 20 28.85 -28.93 22.84
CA SER A 20 28.44 -30.22 22.29
C SER A 20 27.43 -30.92 23.18
N PHE A 21 26.30 -31.40 22.65
CA PHE A 21 25.51 -32.44 23.28
C PHE A 21 25.08 -33.51 22.26
N ARG A 22 25.24 -34.75 22.69
CA ARG A 22 25.00 -36.00 21.98
C ARG A 22 23.50 -36.17 21.70
N ARG A 23 23.17 -36.79 20.55
CA ARG A 23 21.83 -37.22 20.16
C ARG A 23 21.29 -38.31 21.07
N PRO A 24 20.02 -38.29 21.45
CA PRO A 24 19.22 -39.48 21.65
C PRO A 24 18.16 -39.63 20.56
N ALA A 25 17.60 -40.85 20.51
CA ALA A 25 16.87 -41.54 19.49
C ALA A 25 15.58 -40.84 19.00
N ARG A 26 15.16 -41.29 17.81
CA ARG A 26 13.97 -40.96 17.03
C ARG A 26 12.71 -40.89 17.89
N THR A 27 12.19 -39.65 18.05
CA THR A 27 10.81 -39.38 18.42
C THR A 27 10.12 -38.78 17.22
N CYS A 28 8.90 -39.19 16.92
CA CYS A 28 8.05 -38.65 15.85
C CYS A 28 8.01 -37.15 15.95
N CYS A 29 8.58 -36.46 14.96
CA CYS A 29 8.46 -34.99 14.84
C CYS A 29 7.07 -34.65 14.33
N PRO A 30 6.39 -33.64 14.91
CA PRO A 30 5.19 -33.08 14.33
C PRO A 30 5.50 -32.47 12.96
N PRO A 31 4.52 -32.40 12.05
CA PRO A 31 4.72 -31.85 10.72
C PRO A 31 5.29 -30.43 10.79
N ARG A 32 6.25 -30.15 9.92
CA ARG A 32 6.84 -28.80 9.77
C ARG A 32 5.92 -27.97 8.90
N TYR A 33 5.32 -26.92 9.46
CA TYR A 33 4.55 -25.96 8.69
C TYR A 33 5.18 -24.60 8.74
N ARG A 34 5.05 -23.85 7.66
CA ARG A 34 5.58 -22.51 7.54
C ARG A 34 4.54 -21.57 7.00
N PHE A 35 4.29 -20.47 7.72
CA PHE A 35 3.49 -19.36 7.26
C PHE A 35 4.42 -18.38 6.56
N ILE A 36 4.30 -18.26 5.24
CA ILE A 36 5.07 -17.30 4.44
C ILE A 36 4.17 -16.11 4.18
N ARG A 37 4.40 -15.02 4.89
CA ARG A 37 3.77 -13.75 4.62
C ARG A 37 4.74 -12.87 3.86
N VAL A 38 4.44 -12.60 2.58
CA VAL A 38 5.12 -11.57 1.79
C VAL A 38 4.10 -10.49 1.54
N ALA A 39 4.05 -9.49 2.42
CA ALA A 39 3.12 -8.39 2.32
C ALA A 39 3.85 -7.12 1.93
N ASN A 40 3.42 -6.51 0.82
CA ASN A 40 3.55 -5.08 0.64
C ASN A 40 2.40 -4.41 1.41
N ARG A 41 2.71 -3.72 2.50
CA ARG A 41 2.01 -2.70 3.31
C ARG A 41 0.46 -2.69 3.40
N GLN A 42 -0.23 -3.80 3.30
CA GLN A 42 -1.63 -3.86 3.75
C GLN A 42 -1.74 -4.85 4.91
N ARG A 43 -1.94 -4.34 6.12
CA ARG A 43 -2.23 -5.18 7.29
C ARG A 43 -3.66 -5.67 7.23
N PRO A 44 -3.93 -6.95 7.56
CA PRO A 44 -5.26 -7.32 8.07
C PRO A 44 -5.48 -6.65 9.42
N PRO A 45 -6.71 -6.18 9.73
CA PRO A 45 -7.03 -5.58 11.01
C PRO A 45 -6.74 -6.53 12.17
N ARG A 46 -6.33 -5.95 13.30
CA ARG A 46 -6.22 -6.66 14.58
C ARG A 46 -7.63 -6.90 15.12
N GLY A 47 -8.18 -8.05 14.84
CA GLY A 47 -9.46 -8.46 15.41
C GLY A 47 -9.70 -9.91 15.08
N GLY A 48 -9.45 -10.81 16.04
CA GLY A 48 -9.86 -12.21 15.97
C GLY A 48 -8.88 -13.16 15.26
N ALA A 49 -7.57 -12.97 15.38
CA ALA A 49 -6.64 -14.03 15.12
C ALA A 49 -6.84 -15.10 16.20
N ALA A 50 -7.60 -16.15 15.89
CA ALA A 50 -7.50 -17.38 16.62
C ALA A 50 -6.03 -17.79 16.60
N SER A 51 -5.32 -17.56 17.71
CA SER A 51 -3.96 -18.06 17.87
C SER A 51 -4.05 -19.58 17.94
N CYS A 52 -3.90 -20.22 16.79
CA CYS A 52 -3.61 -21.64 16.78
C CYS A 52 -2.18 -21.79 17.31
N ARG A 53 -2.03 -21.78 18.63
CA ARG A 53 -0.83 -22.28 19.30
C ARG A 53 -0.90 -23.79 19.28
N THR A 54 -0.55 -24.36 18.16
CA THR A 54 -0.04 -25.72 18.15
C THR A 54 1.46 -25.63 18.45
N GLU A 55 1.96 -26.47 19.36
CA GLU A 55 3.37 -26.53 19.75
C GLU A 55 4.30 -27.07 18.64
N GLY A 56 3.98 -26.85 17.40
CA GLY A 56 4.86 -27.01 16.26
C GLY A 56 5.66 -25.73 16.04
N ARG A 57 6.94 -25.82 15.76
CA ARG A 57 7.82 -24.69 15.47
C ARG A 57 7.38 -23.97 14.20
N GLY A 58 6.32 -23.14 14.29
CA GLY A 58 5.96 -22.20 13.24
C GLY A 58 7.00 -21.07 13.17
N ARG A 59 7.66 -20.90 12.05
CA ARG A 59 8.53 -19.76 11.79
C ARG A 59 7.80 -18.81 10.83
N GLY A 60 7.47 -17.60 11.26
CA GLY A 60 7.07 -16.53 10.37
C GLY A 60 8.29 -15.97 9.63
N GLY A 61 8.16 -15.74 8.33
CA GLY A 61 9.20 -15.20 7.46
C GLY A 61 9.41 -16.03 6.20
N LEU A 62 10.03 -15.42 5.17
CA LEU A 62 10.41 -16.16 3.95
C LEU A 62 11.39 -17.28 4.28
N PRO A 63 11.21 -18.50 3.73
CA PRO A 63 12.24 -19.53 3.81
C PRO A 63 13.49 -19.02 3.10
N GLU A 64 14.66 -19.39 3.62
CA GLU A 64 15.77 -19.54 2.68
C GLU A 64 15.25 -20.49 1.60
N SER A 65 15.29 -20.10 0.34
CA SER A 65 14.71 -20.85 -0.79
C SER A 65 15.13 -22.34 -0.82
N LYS A 66 16.26 -22.65 -0.18
CA LYS A 66 16.82 -24.01 -0.05
C LYS A 66 16.09 -24.92 0.96
N THR A 67 15.29 -24.37 1.87
CA THR A 67 14.58 -25.16 2.91
C THR A 67 13.14 -25.49 2.53
N LEU A 68 12.63 -24.96 1.43
CA LEU A 68 11.26 -25.21 0.97
C LEU A 68 10.93 -26.70 0.76
N PRO A 69 11.82 -27.54 0.20
CA PRO A 69 11.56 -28.97 0.05
C PRO A 69 11.44 -29.76 1.37
N ASP A 70 11.89 -29.15 2.48
CA ASP A 70 11.83 -29.77 3.81
C ASP A 70 10.55 -29.39 4.59
N GLU A 71 9.68 -28.58 4.00
CA GLU A 71 8.41 -28.17 4.60
C GLU A 71 7.27 -29.12 4.15
N ASP A 72 6.34 -29.41 5.05
CA ASP A 72 5.17 -30.22 4.75
C ASP A 72 3.98 -29.37 4.29
N ILE A 73 3.83 -28.18 4.86
CA ILE A 73 2.73 -27.25 4.56
C ILE A 73 3.28 -25.83 4.38
N VAL A 74 2.88 -25.17 3.29
CA VAL A 74 3.19 -23.77 3.01
C VAL A 74 1.92 -22.96 2.77
N LEU A 75 1.71 -21.92 3.58
CA LEU A 75 0.66 -20.93 3.38
C LEU A 75 1.31 -19.63 2.90
N LEU A 76 1.05 -19.24 1.67
CA LEU A 76 1.66 -18.08 1.01
C LEU A 76 0.63 -16.95 0.87
N VAL A 77 0.96 -15.79 1.44
CA VAL A 77 0.20 -14.55 1.22
C VAL A 77 1.14 -13.56 0.53
N THR A 78 0.77 -13.09 -0.66
CA THR A 78 1.62 -12.19 -1.46
C THR A 78 0.81 -11.10 -2.12
N SER A 79 1.36 -9.89 -2.15
CA SER A 79 0.84 -8.79 -2.99
C SER A 79 1.50 -8.80 -4.36
N THR A 80 0.92 -8.04 -5.28
CA THR A 80 1.47 -7.77 -6.62
C THR A 80 1.95 -6.33 -6.68
N GLN A 81 3.09 -6.08 -7.32
CA GLN A 81 3.62 -4.74 -7.54
C GLN A 81 4.12 -4.57 -8.98
N GLY A 82 4.39 -3.32 -9.36
CA GLY A 82 4.91 -2.98 -10.69
C GLY A 82 4.03 -3.54 -11.81
N GLU A 83 4.66 -4.20 -12.77
CA GLU A 83 4.02 -4.82 -13.93
C GLU A 83 3.62 -6.30 -13.68
N GLY A 84 3.24 -6.62 -12.44
CA GLY A 84 2.81 -7.97 -12.06
C GLY A 84 3.83 -8.76 -11.25
N GLU A 85 4.94 -8.13 -10.86
CA GLU A 85 6.00 -8.78 -10.11
C GLU A 85 5.59 -9.03 -8.65
N PRO A 86 6.17 -10.06 -8.02
CA PRO A 86 6.05 -10.22 -6.58
C PRO A 86 6.86 -9.15 -5.84
N PRO A 87 6.54 -8.85 -4.56
CA PRO A 87 7.34 -7.97 -3.71
C PRO A 87 8.82 -8.36 -3.68
N GLU A 88 9.70 -7.38 -3.48
CA GLU A 88 11.16 -7.60 -3.51
C GLU A 88 11.62 -8.73 -2.58
N GLU A 89 11.00 -8.84 -1.42
CA GLU A 89 11.28 -9.90 -0.46
C GLU A 89 10.91 -11.30 -1.00
N ALA A 90 9.92 -11.40 -1.88
CA ALA A 90 9.50 -12.65 -2.51
C ALA A 90 10.30 -13.02 -3.76
N LEU A 91 11.02 -12.06 -4.36
CA LEU A 91 11.81 -12.29 -5.58
C LEU A 91 12.81 -13.46 -5.48
N PRO A 92 13.55 -13.65 -4.37
CA PRO A 92 14.45 -14.79 -4.23
C PRO A 92 13.72 -16.14 -4.32
N LEU A 93 12.56 -16.26 -3.66
CA LEU A 93 11.71 -17.45 -3.72
C LEU A 93 11.12 -17.64 -5.12
N TYR A 94 10.62 -16.56 -5.73
CA TYR A 94 10.05 -16.59 -7.07
C TYR A 94 11.07 -17.03 -8.13
N LYS A 95 12.30 -16.49 -8.07
CA LYS A 95 13.40 -16.88 -8.95
C LYS A 95 13.84 -18.32 -8.73
N PHE A 96 13.86 -18.79 -7.48
CA PHE A 96 14.20 -20.17 -7.14
C PHE A 96 13.17 -21.15 -7.73
N LEU A 97 11.89 -20.90 -7.58
CA LEU A 97 10.81 -21.73 -8.15
C LEU A 97 10.77 -21.69 -9.69
N SER A 98 11.31 -20.63 -10.31
CA SER A 98 11.38 -20.48 -11.77
C SER A 98 12.66 -21.01 -12.37
N GLY A 99 13.65 -21.34 -11.55
CA GLY A 99 15.00 -21.70 -11.99
C GLY A 99 15.13 -23.16 -12.46
N LYS A 100 16.17 -23.43 -13.25
CA LYS A 100 16.51 -24.81 -13.70
C LYS A 100 16.80 -25.78 -12.55
N LYS A 101 17.03 -25.29 -11.34
CA LYS A 101 17.29 -26.07 -10.12
C LYS A 101 16.08 -26.05 -9.16
N ALA A 102 14.88 -25.75 -9.67
CA ALA A 102 13.67 -25.83 -8.89
C ALA A 102 13.48 -27.25 -8.35
N PRO A 103 13.18 -27.42 -7.06
CA PRO A 103 13.05 -28.73 -6.45
C PRO A 103 11.73 -29.42 -6.84
N ASP A 104 11.69 -30.73 -6.75
CA ASP A 104 10.45 -31.47 -6.71
C ASP A 104 9.76 -31.22 -5.35
N LEU A 105 8.50 -30.77 -5.38
CA LEU A 105 7.70 -30.43 -4.21
C LEU A 105 6.53 -31.44 -3.98
N GLY A 106 6.59 -32.63 -4.53
CA GLY A 106 5.51 -33.61 -4.46
C GLY A 106 5.08 -34.03 -3.04
N LYS A 107 5.84 -33.65 -1.99
CA LYS A 107 5.47 -33.87 -0.59
C LYS A 107 4.86 -32.63 0.08
N LEU A 108 4.96 -31.46 -0.57
CA LEU A 108 4.49 -30.19 -0.04
C LEU A 108 3.00 -30.02 -0.30
N THR A 109 2.28 -29.55 0.71
CA THR A 109 0.90 -29.08 0.57
C THR A 109 0.87 -27.56 0.71
N PHE A 110 0.15 -26.85 -0.16
CA PHE A 110 0.17 -25.40 -0.13
C PHE A 110 -1.20 -24.76 -0.34
N ALA A 111 -1.33 -23.51 0.13
CA ALA A 111 -2.41 -22.60 -0.26
C ALA A 111 -1.86 -21.18 -0.48
N VAL A 112 -2.42 -20.48 -1.47
CA VAL A 112 -2.00 -19.11 -1.83
C VAL A 112 -3.16 -18.15 -1.70
N LEU A 113 -2.89 -16.97 -1.13
CA LEU A 113 -3.75 -15.80 -1.14
C LEU A 113 -3.00 -14.66 -1.81
N GLY A 114 -3.51 -14.19 -2.94
CA GLY A 114 -3.00 -13.04 -3.69
C GLY A 114 -3.74 -11.76 -3.28
N LEU A 115 -2.97 -10.72 -2.96
CA LEU A 115 -3.49 -9.37 -2.72
C LEU A 115 -3.19 -8.50 -3.94
N GLY A 116 -4.15 -7.71 -4.38
CA GLY A 116 -3.98 -6.82 -5.52
C GLY A 116 -4.99 -5.68 -5.52
N ASP A 117 -5.02 -4.98 -6.63
CA ASP A 117 -6.01 -3.95 -6.95
C ASP A 117 -6.50 -4.25 -8.36
N SER A 118 -7.79 -4.55 -8.51
CA SER A 118 -8.41 -4.94 -9.78
C SER A 118 -8.45 -3.82 -10.82
N SER A 119 -8.12 -2.59 -10.43
CA SER A 119 -7.93 -1.49 -11.37
C SER A 119 -6.64 -1.61 -12.21
N TYR A 120 -5.73 -2.52 -11.83
CA TYR A 120 -4.52 -2.80 -12.59
C TYR A 120 -4.67 -4.06 -13.45
N PRO A 121 -4.16 -4.04 -14.70
CA PRO A 121 -4.27 -5.19 -15.61
C PRO A 121 -3.68 -6.49 -15.07
N LYS A 122 -2.63 -6.38 -14.25
CA LYS A 122 -1.93 -7.50 -13.62
C LYS A 122 -2.47 -7.83 -12.21
N PHE A 123 -3.78 -7.76 -12.04
CA PHE A 123 -4.46 -8.06 -10.77
C PHE A 123 -4.04 -9.39 -10.18
N CYS A 124 -3.47 -9.37 -8.96
CA CYS A 124 -3.00 -10.52 -8.20
C CYS A 124 -2.03 -11.43 -8.97
N GLN A 125 -1.30 -10.91 -9.97
CA GLN A 125 -0.47 -11.72 -10.85
C GLN A 125 0.59 -12.52 -10.09
N ALA A 126 1.24 -11.92 -9.10
CA ALA A 126 2.23 -12.62 -8.27
C ALA A 126 1.63 -13.83 -7.55
N GLY A 127 0.41 -13.71 -7.01
CA GLY A 127 -0.30 -14.84 -6.38
C GLY A 127 -0.60 -15.96 -7.37
N LYS A 128 -1.10 -15.60 -8.57
CA LYS A 128 -1.37 -16.55 -9.67
C LYS A 128 -0.11 -17.27 -10.09
N ASP A 129 1.01 -16.56 -10.21
CA ASP A 129 2.28 -17.15 -10.61
C ASP A 129 2.85 -18.09 -9.56
N PHE A 130 2.78 -17.74 -8.27
CA PHE A 130 3.22 -18.64 -7.20
C PHE A 130 2.37 -19.90 -7.14
N ASP A 131 1.05 -19.79 -7.25
CA ASP A 131 0.14 -20.95 -7.27
C ASP A 131 0.47 -21.89 -8.43
N ALA A 132 0.64 -21.35 -9.64
CA ALA A 132 0.97 -22.12 -10.83
C ALA A 132 2.35 -22.79 -10.71
N LYS A 133 3.37 -22.09 -10.17
CA LYS A 133 4.72 -22.64 -10.00
C LYS A 133 4.77 -23.75 -8.95
N LEU A 134 4.15 -23.56 -7.79
CA LEU A 134 4.10 -24.58 -6.74
C LEU A 134 3.39 -25.83 -7.23
N SER A 135 2.24 -25.69 -7.89
CA SER A 135 1.52 -26.80 -8.50
C SER A 135 2.32 -27.46 -9.62
N GLY A 136 2.99 -26.69 -10.48
CA GLY A 136 3.84 -27.21 -11.56
C GLY A 136 5.06 -27.99 -11.07
N LEU A 137 5.51 -27.75 -9.84
CA LEU A 137 6.59 -28.48 -9.17
C LEU A 137 6.09 -29.69 -8.34
N GLY A 138 4.82 -30.06 -8.49
CA GLY A 138 4.22 -31.26 -7.89
C GLY A 138 3.57 -31.04 -6.53
N ALA A 139 3.57 -29.82 -5.96
CA ALA A 139 2.93 -29.56 -4.67
C ALA A 139 1.40 -29.70 -4.73
N GLY A 140 0.80 -30.29 -3.69
CA GLY A 140 -0.65 -30.44 -3.56
C GLY A 140 -1.34 -29.18 -3.05
N ARG A 141 -2.47 -28.76 -3.67
CA ARG A 141 -3.26 -27.62 -3.16
C ARG A 141 -4.08 -28.03 -1.94
N LEU A 142 -3.95 -27.25 -0.85
CA LEU A 142 -4.79 -27.36 0.34
C LEU A 142 -6.14 -26.68 0.14
N ALA A 143 -6.14 -25.56 -0.57
CA ALA A 143 -7.30 -24.78 -0.94
C ALA A 143 -7.05 -24.10 -2.29
N ASP A 144 -8.15 -23.69 -2.96
CA ASP A 144 -8.07 -22.92 -4.18
C ASP A 144 -7.39 -21.56 -3.93
N LEU A 145 -6.77 -21.01 -4.98
CA LEU A 145 -6.18 -19.69 -4.96
C LEU A 145 -7.24 -18.63 -4.64
N ALA A 146 -7.03 -17.89 -3.56
CA ALA A 146 -7.85 -16.72 -3.24
C ALA A 146 -7.25 -15.46 -3.83
N LEU A 147 -8.05 -14.66 -4.52
CA LEU A 147 -7.68 -13.36 -5.07
C LEU A 147 -8.44 -12.27 -4.34
N CYS A 148 -7.71 -11.39 -3.68
CA CYS A 148 -8.25 -10.32 -2.85
C CYS A 148 -8.00 -8.97 -3.51
N ASP A 149 -9.04 -8.17 -3.65
CA ASP A 149 -9.00 -6.78 -4.12
C ASP A 149 -8.76 -5.83 -2.94
N LEU A 150 -8.96 -4.53 -3.13
CA LEU A 150 -8.79 -3.48 -2.11
C LEU A 150 -9.58 -3.78 -0.82
N GLU A 151 -10.83 -4.22 -0.95
CA GLU A 151 -11.66 -4.68 0.16
C GLU A 151 -11.43 -6.18 0.47
N PHE A 152 -10.19 -6.50 0.77
CA PHE A 152 -9.72 -7.89 0.89
C PHE A 152 -10.24 -8.66 2.12
N GLN A 153 -10.79 -7.97 3.14
CA GLN A 153 -11.06 -8.55 4.46
C GLN A 153 -11.99 -9.76 4.38
N ALA A 154 -13.15 -9.62 3.73
CA ALA A 154 -14.13 -10.71 3.63
C ALA A 154 -13.56 -11.94 2.89
N ALA A 155 -12.83 -11.72 1.79
CA ALA A 155 -12.20 -12.79 1.02
C ALA A 155 -11.05 -13.45 1.80
N ALA A 156 -10.26 -12.66 2.53
CA ALA A 156 -9.19 -13.17 3.39
C ALA A 156 -9.74 -13.98 4.56
N ASP A 157 -10.80 -13.52 5.22
CA ASP A 157 -11.46 -14.22 6.32
C ASP A 157 -12.06 -15.56 5.84
N ALA A 158 -12.71 -15.57 4.67
CA ALA A 158 -13.25 -16.79 4.06
C ALA A 158 -12.13 -17.79 3.73
N TRP A 159 -10.99 -17.31 3.20
CA TRP A 159 -9.83 -18.15 2.94
C TRP A 159 -9.23 -18.71 4.23
N VAL A 160 -9.08 -17.91 5.27
CA VAL A 160 -8.61 -18.33 6.61
C VAL A 160 -9.55 -19.37 7.19
N ALA A 161 -10.87 -19.14 7.13
CA ALA A 161 -11.89 -20.09 7.60
C ALA A 161 -11.84 -21.44 6.85
N THR A 162 -11.40 -21.45 5.60
CA THR A 162 -11.23 -22.66 4.79
C THR A 162 -9.92 -23.38 5.09
N VAL A 163 -8.81 -22.63 5.22
CA VAL A 163 -7.45 -23.19 5.31
C VAL A 163 -7.12 -23.66 6.73
N VAL A 164 -7.49 -22.90 7.77
CA VAL A 164 -7.12 -23.21 9.16
C VAL A 164 -7.62 -24.57 9.63
N PRO A 165 -8.91 -24.96 9.40
CA PRO A 165 -9.38 -26.29 9.77
C PRO A 165 -8.63 -27.42 9.05
N LYS A 166 -8.34 -27.26 7.76
CA LYS A 166 -7.60 -28.25 6.96
C LYS A 166 -6.16 -28.43 7.43
N VAL A 167 -5.49 -27.33 7.81
CA VAL A 167 -4.15 -27.38 8.44
C VAL A 167 -4.23 -28.11 9.79
N ALA A 168 -5.23 -27.79 10.61
CA ALA A 168 -5.42 -28.44 11.91
C ALA A 168 -5.67 -29.94 11.76
N GLU A 169 -6.44 -30.34 10.77
CA GLU A 169 -6.70 -31.75 10.45
C GLU A 169 -5.42 -32.50 10.02
N LEU A 170 -4.62 -31.92 9.11
CA LEU A 170 -3.33 -32.48 8.70
C LEU A 170 -2.36 -32.57 9.88
N CYS A 171 -2.35 -31.59 10.77
CA CYS A 171 -1.54 -31.62 11.99
C CYS A 171 -2.03 -32.69 12.99
N ALA A 172 -3.36 -32.87 13.13
CA ALA A 172 -3.94 -33.87 14.03
C ALA A 172 -3.70 -35.29 13.57
N GLN A 173 -3.66 -35.57 12.26
CA GLN A 173 -3.32 -36.86 11.70
C GLN A 173 -1.87 -37.30 11.99
N SER A 174 -1.02 -36.34 12.41
CA SER A 174 0.40 -36.57 12.68
C SER A 174 0.77 -36.51 14.17
N ALA A 175 -0.16 -36.32 15.10
CA ALA A 175 0.12 -36.12 16.53
C ALA A 175 -0.68 -37.10 17.42
N ALA A 176 0.02 -37.72 18.40
CA ALA A 176 -0.60 -38.38 19.54
C ALA A 176 -1.02 -37.34 20.60
N PRO A 177 -2.06 -37.58 21.43
CA PRO A 177 -2.70 -36.56 22.24
C PRO A 177 -1.89 -36.18 23.49
N ALA A 178 -1.82 -34.88 23.79
CA ALA A 178 -1.28 -34.33 25.02
C ALA A 178 -2.18 -33.20 25.58
N PRO A 179 -2.14 -32.94 26.89
CA PRO A 179 -3.24 -32.40 27.68
C PRO A 179 -3.33 -30.88 27.70
N THR A 180 -4.54 -30.42 28.00
CA THR A 180 -4.96 -29.02 28.21
C THR A 180 -4.13 -28.28 29.27
N ALA A 181 -3.65 -27.07 28.94
CA ALA A 181 -3.14 -26.08 29.89
C ALA A 181 -3.80 -24.72 29.72
N GLN A 182 -4.10 -24.14 30.85
CA GLN A 182 -4.91 -22.96 31.08
C GLN A 182 -4.21 -21.64 30.66
N THR A 183 -5.05 -20.68 30.30
CA THR A 183 -4.77 -19.28 30.01
C THR A 183 -4.14 -18.53 31.18
N ALA A 184 -3.03 -17.83 30.89
CA ALA A 184 -2.57 -16.69 31.70
C ALA A 184 -2.65 -15.43 30.86
N ALA A 185 -3.44 -14.46 31.33
CA ALA A 185 -3.55 -13.13 30.76
C ALA A 185 -2.28 -12.34 31.08
N ALA A 186 -1.60 -11.82 30.06
CA ALA A 186 -0.56 -10.81 30.21
C ALA A 186 -1.22 -9.43 29.97
N SER A 187 -1.18 -8.59 30.99
CA SER A 187 -1.56 -7.18 30.91
C SER A 187 -0.49 -6.42 30.13
N ASP A 188 -0.88 -5.88 29.00
CA ASP A 188 -0.06 -5.00 28.19
C ASP A 188 -0.37 -3.56 28.55
N GLY A 189 0.68 -2.77 28.81
CA GLY A 189 0.57 -1.34 29.09
C GLY A 189 0.11 -0.61 27.83
N GLY A 190 -1.16 -0.19 27.83
CA GLY A 190 -1.81 0.40 26.69
C GLY A 190 -1.22 1.74 26.29
N GLU A 191 -0.65 1.84 25.09
CA GLU A 191 -0.64 3.09 24.34
C GLU A 191 -2.10 3.57 24.17
N PRO A 192 -2.39 4.89 24.18
CA PRO A 192 -3.74 5.39 24.04
C PRO A 192 -4.35 4.86 22.74
N VAL A 193 -5.45 4.13 22.87
CA VAL A 193 -6.18 3.56 21.75
C VAL A 193 -6.67 4.72 20.88
N GLN A 194 -6.17 4.85 19.65
CA GLN A 194 -6.70 5.80 18.68
C GLN A 194 -8.19 5.57 18.55
N SER A 195 -8.99 6.57 18.89
CA SER A 195 -10.45 6.48 18.81
C SER A 195 -10.98 6.56 17.37
N TYR A 196 -10.13 6.95 16.40
CA TYR A 196 -10.49 7.13 14.99
C TYR A 196 -9.81 6.10 14.09
N THR A 197 -10.62 5.49 13.22
CA THR A 197 -10.20 4.42 12.30
C THR A 197 -10.69 4.72 10.89
N LYS A 198 -10.32 3.88 9.91
CA LYS A 198 -10.85 3.94 8.55
C LYS A 198 -12.40 3.97 8.53
N GLU A 199 -13.03 3.13 9.36
CA GLU A 199 -14.49 3.00 9.45
C GLU A 199 -15.15 4.13 10.28
N ARG A 200 -14.36 4.79 11.12
CA ARG A 200 -14.79 5.91 11.95
C ARG A 200 -13.73 7.02 11.92
N PRO A 201 -13.62 7.74 10.80
CA PRO A 201 -12.62 8.80 10.65
C PRO A 201 -12.95 10.01 11.54
N TYR A 202 -11.94 10.82 11.82
CA TYR A 202 -12.10 12.14 12.41
C TYR A 202 -12.44 13.14 11.31
N THR A 203 -13.38 14.04 11.57
CA THR A 203 -13.64 15.20 10.70
C THR A 203 -12.73 16.34 11.15
N ALA A 204 -11.69 16.58 10.36
CA ALA A 204 -10.68 17.61 10.56
C ALA A 204 -10.93 18.81 9.62
N ALA A 205 -10.28 19.94 9.88
CA ALA A 205 -10.30 21.08 8.96
C ALA A 205 -8.98 21.18 8.18
N LEU A 206 -9.05 21.54 6.91
CA LEU A 206 -7.87 21.91 6.13
C LEU A 206 -7.45 23.32 6.55
N SER A 207 -6.26 23.46 7.17
CA SER A 207 -5.75 24.75 7.67
C SER A 207 -5.02 25.54 6.61
N VAL A 208 -4.14 24.87 5.84
CA VAL A 208 -3.30 25.51 4.82
C VAL A 208 -3.25 24.65 3.57
N ARG A 209 -3.33 25.30 2.42
CA ARG A 209 -3.00 24.73 1.11
C ARG A 209 -2.06 25.67 0.37
N GLN A 210 -0.84 25.21 0.13
CA GLN A 210 0.19 26.02 -0.53
C GLN A 210 0.87 25.23 -1.65
N LYS A 211 0.85 25.78 -2.87
CA LYS A 211 1.63 25.23 -3.98
C LYS A 211 3.13 25.39 -3.70
N ILE A 212 3.86 24.27 -3.72
CA ILE A 212 5.31 24.21 -3.45
C ILE A 212 6.15 23.85 -4.69
N THR A 213 5.53 23.75 -5.85
CA THR A 213 6.19 23.74 -7.16
C THR A 213 6.07 25.12 -7.82
N SER A 214 6.96 25.42 -8.78
CA SER A 214 6.92 26.69 -9.50
C SER A 214 5.64 26.80 -10.36
N ARG A 215 5.34 28.00 -10.85
CA ARG A 215 4.20 28.23 -11.75
C ARG A 215 4.38 27.55 -13.11
N THR A 216 5.62 27.26 -13.49
CA THR A 216 6.00 26.62 -14.75
C THR A 216 6.23 25.12 -14.62
N ALA A 217 6.09 24.57 -13.42
CA ALA A 217 6.22 23.12 -13.19
C ALA A 217 5.14 22.34 -13.93
N GLU A 218 5.51 21.21 -14.50
CA GLU A 218 4.56 20.31 -15.17
C GLU A 218 3.62 19.60 -14.18
N LYS A 219 4.02 19.51 -12.90
CA LYS A 219 3.24 18.88 -11.84
C LYS A 219 2.87 19.91 -10.78
N ASP A 220 1.62 19.92 -10.40
CA ASP A 220 1.17 20.65 -9.23
C ASP A 220 1.44 19.79 -7.99
N VAL A 221 2.26 20.32 -7.07
CA VAL A 221 2.47 19.71 -5.76
C VAL A 221 2.11 20.75 -4.70
N GLU A 222 1.20 20.34 -3.83
CA GLU A 222 0.68 21.16 -2.75
C GLU A 222 1.24 20.67 -1.40
N HIS A 223 1.62 21.60 -0.56
CA HIS A 223 1.78 21.43 0.87
C HIS A 223 0.41 21.63 1.52
N ILE A 224 -0.02 20.66 2.31
CA ILE A 224 -1.32 20.66 2.96
C ILE A 224 -1.11 20.53 4.46
N GLU A 225 -1.75 21.41 5.24
CA GLU A 225 -1.82 21.29 6.70
C GLU A 225 -3.26 21.02 7.12
N ILE A 226 -3.45 20.06 8.02
CA ILE A 226 -4.75 19.64 8.51
C ILE A 226 -4.74 19.75 10.03
N ASP A 227 -5.72 20.47 10.57
CA ASP A 227 -5.93 20.67 12.00
C ASP A 227 -6.50 19.40 12.66
N LEU A 228 -5.78 18.89 13.64
CA LEU A 228 -6.18 17.75 14.46
C LEU A 228 -6.59 18.17 15.88
N SER A 229 -6.71 19.46 16.15
CA SER A 229 -7.02 20.00 17.48
C SER A 229 -8.28 19.38 18.06
N GLY A 230 -8.25 19.02 19.33
CA GLY A 230 -9.37 18.39 20.03
C GLY A 230 -9.65 16.93 19.67
N SER A 231 -8.97 16.35 18.68
CA SER A 231 -9.14 14.93 18.31
C SER A 231 -8.45 13.98 19.29
N GLY A 232 -7.37 14.42 19.93
CA GLY A 232 -6.46 13.55 20.67
C GLY A 232 -5.63 12.60 19.80
N ILE A 233 -5.67 12.76 18.48
CA ILE A 233 -4.91 11.93 17.54
C ILE A 233 -3.41 12.14 17.75
N ARG A 234 -2.68 11.03 17.82
CA ARG A 234 -1.22 11.00 17.85
C ARG A 234 -0.68 10.18 16.69
N TYR A 235 0.40 10.66 16.09
CA TYR A 235 1.10 9.97 15.01
C TYR A 235 2.62 10.02 15.20
N LYS A 236 3.33 9.21 14.48
CA LYS A 236 4.81 9.18 14.48
C LYS A 236 5.31 9.44 13.06
N ALA A 237 6.44 10.09 12.92
CA ALA A 237 7.12 10.23 11.64
C ALA A 237 7.28 8.86 10.98
N GLY A 238 6.85 8.74 9.71
CA GLY A 238 6.78 7.49 8.96
C GLY A 238 5.39 6.80 8.95
N ASP A 239 4.40 7.33 9.68
CA ASP A 239 2.99 6.96 9.51
C ASP A 239 2.41 7.58 8.23
N ALA A 240 1.21 7.15 7.86
CA ALA A 240 0.42 7.76 6.80
C ALA A 240 -0.90 8.31 7.34
N LEU A 241 -1.38 9.38 6.70
CA LEU A 241 -2.73 9.91 6.90
C LEU A 241 -3.65 9.32 5.83
N GLY A 242 -4.73 8.69 6.24
CA GLY A 242 -5.82 8.26 5.37
C GLY A 242 -6.82 9.41 5.16
N ILE A 243 -7.13 9.69 3.90
CA ILE A 243 -8.08 10.72 3.49
C ILE A 243 -9.26 10.06 2.80
N TRP A 244 -10.47 10.27 3.31
CA TRP A 244 -11.69 9.95 2.60
C TRP A 244 -12.02 11.07 1.61
N PRO A 245 -12.00 10.80 0.30
CA PRO A 245 -12.22 11.83 -0.69
C PRO A 245 -13.72 12.12 -0.88
N VAL A 246 -13.97 13.31 -1.42
CA VAL A 246 -15.26 13.68 -2.02
C VAL A 246 -15.01 13.95 -3.50
N ASN A 247 -15.78 13.33 -4.38
CA ASN A 247 -15.64 13.48 -5.82
C ASN A 247 -16.01 14.91 -6.28
N ALA A 248 -15.52 15.31 -7.46
CA ALA A 248 -15.80 16.61 -8.02
C ALA A 248 -17.29 16.74 -8.36
N PRO A 249 -17.99 17.80 -7.88
CA PRO A 249 -19.42 17.98 -8.16
C PRO A 249 -19.73 18.06 -9.67
N GLU A 250 -18.81 18.64 -10.45
CA GLU A 250 -18.95 18.75 -11.91
C GLU A 250 -18.92 17.38 -12.57
N LEU A 251 -18.04 16.46 -12.11
CA LEU A 251 -17.97 15.09 -12.62
C LEU A 251 -19.20 14.29 -12.22
N VAL A 252 -19.67 14.43 -10.98
CA VAL A 252 -20.92 13.80 -10.51
C VAL A 252 -22.10 14.26 -11.38
N LYS A 253 -22.21 15.57 -11.58
CA LYS A 253 -23.26 16.14 -12.43
C LYS A 253 -23.21 15.62 -13.87
N GLU A 254 -22.01 15.55 -14.48
CA GLU A 254 -21.84 15.06 -15.85
C GLU A 254 -22.30 13.58 -15.96
N ILE A 255 -21.96 12.74 -14.99
CA ILE A 255 -22.39 11.34 -14.97
C ILE A 255 -23.92 11.23 -14.81
N LEU A 256 -24.54 12.04 -13.96
CA LEU A 256 -25.98 12.10 -13.78
C LEU A 256 -26.68 12.54 -15.07
N ASP A 257 -26.21 13.62 -15.70
CA ASP A 257 -26.75 14.16 -16.95
C ASP A 257 -26.69 13.12 -18.08
N LEU A 258 -25.59 12.37 -18.22
CA LEU A 258 -25.43 11.31 -19.22
C LEU A 258 -26.43 10.15 -19.04
N ASN A 259 -26.94 9.94 -17.84
CA ASN A 259 -27.90 8.91 -17.51
C ASN A 259 -29.34 9.44 -17.35
N ASN A 260 -29.58 10.74 -17.60
CA ASN A 260 -30.88 11.42 -17.40
C ASN A 260 -31.41 11.29 -15.95
N LEU A 261 -30.51 11.30 -14.95
CA LEU A 261 -30.86 11.23 -13.53
C LEU A 261 -30.93 12.62 -12.91
N SER A 262 -31.83 12.81 -11.96
CA SER A 262 -32.02 14.08 -11.24
C SER A 262 -31.05 14.26 -10.07
N GLY A 263 -30.43 13.15 -9.63
CA GLY A 263 -29.60 13.10 -8.43
C GLY A 263 -30.35 12.71 -7.16
N ASN A 264 -31.68 12.77 -7.16
CA ASN A 264 -32.52 12.47 -5.98
C ASN A 264 -33.03 11.01 -5.96
N GLU A 265 -32.69 10.21 -6.93
CA GLU A 265 -33.09 8.80 -6.99
C GLU A 265 -32.47 8.03 -5.83
N ALA A 266 -33.33 7.32 -5.07
CA ALA A 266 -32.88 6.50 -3.95
C ALA A 266 -32.09 5.30 -4.44
N VAL A 267 -30.94 5.06 -3.83
CA VAL A 267 -30.04 3.93 -4.08
C VAL A 267 -29.61 3.27 -2.78
N LYS A 268 -29.27 2.00 -2.86
CA LYS A 268 -28.79 1.19 -1.76
C LYS A 268 -27.27 0.99 -1.88
N LEU A 269 -26.54 1.34 -0.84
CA LEU A 269 -25.10 1.15 -0.76
C LEU A 269 -24.74 -0.31 -0.41
N ALA A 270 -23.47 -0.67 -0.55
CA ALA A 270 -22.98 -2.03 -0.29
C ALA A 270 -23.16 -2.48 1.17
N ASP A 271 -23.16 -1.56 2.14
CA ASP A 271 -23.40 -1.83 3.55
C ASP A 271 -24.91 -1.98 3.90
N GLY A 272 -25.78 -1.81 2.91
CA GLY A 272 -27.23 -1.89 3.04
C GLY A 272 -27.93 -0.60 3.43
N SER A 273 -27.20 0.49 3.68
CA SER A 273 -27.79 1.83 3.89
C SER A 273 -28.37 2.41 2.60
N GLU A 274 -29.30 3.35 2.74
CA GLU A 274 -29.97 4.01 1.61
C GLU A 274 -29.60 5.50 1.59
N THR A 275 -29.36 6.04 0.39
CA THR A 275 -29.09 7.45 0.15
C THR A 275 -29.57 7.84 -1.24
N ASP A 276 -29.45 9.11 -1.64
CA ASP A 276 -29.65 9.52 -3.03
C ASP A 276 -28.42 9.26 -3.89
N ILE A 277 -28.62 9.13 -5.20
CA ILE A 277 -27.55 8.80 -6.15
C ILE A 277 -26.46 9.90 -6.22
N GLN A 278 -26.83 11.17 -6.05
CA GLN A 278 -25.84 12.26 -6.04
C GLN A 278 -24.88 12.11 -4.86
N THR A 279 -25.39 11.85 -3.65
CA THR A 279 -24.59 11.59 -2.46
C THR A 279 -23.75 10.32 -2.64
N ALA A 280 -24.33 9.24 -3.17
CA ALA A 280 -23.62 7.98 -3.44
C ALA A 280 -22.44 8.18 -4.41
N LEU A 281 -22.63 8.89 -5.52
CA LEU A 281 -21.56 9.20 -6.47
C LEU A 281 -20.53 10.18 -5.89
N SER A 282 -20.94 11.09 -5.00
CA SER A 282 -20.03 12.05 -4.38
C SER A 282 -19.10 11.42 -3.35
N GLU A 283 -19.58 10.48 -2.52
CA GLU A 283 -18.85 10.02 -1.34
C GLU A 283 -18.61 8.52 -1.26
N ALA A 284 -19.45 7.70 -1.93
CA ALA A 284 -19.42 6.24 -1.75
C ALA A 284 -18.88 5.47 -2.97
N ALA A 285 -18.75 6.11 -4.15
CA ALA A 285 -18.31 5.48 -5.40
C ALA A 285 -16.99 6.07 -5.91
N ASP A 286 -16.05 5.24 -6.35
CA ASP A 286 -14.85 5.71 -7.08
C ASP A 286 -15.20 5.90 -8.55
N ILE A 287 -15.54 7.13 -8.91
CA ILE A 287 -15.96 7.52 -10.27
C ILE A 287 -14.81 8.05 -11.13
N THR A 288 -13.60 8.13 -10.57
CA THR A 288 -12.43 8.72 -11.25
C THR A 288 -11.55 7.68 -11.93
N GLN A 289 -11.59 6.44 -11.48
CA GLN A 289 -10.72 5.39 -11.99
C GLN A 289 -11.51 4.34 -12.78
N ASN A 290 -11.18 4.21 -14.07
CA ASN A 290 -11.75 3.18 -14.92
C ASN A 290 -11.18 1.80 -14.56
N THR A 291 -12.02 0.78 -14.61
CA THR A 291 -11.63 -0.60 -14.29
C THR A 291 -12.06 -1.58 -15.38
N PRO A 292 -11.37 -2.73 -15.52
CA PRO A 292 -11.80 -3.79 -16.42
C PRO A 292 -13.24 -4.27 -16.16
N ALA A 293 -13.64 -4.30 -14.88
CA ALA A 293 -14.99 -4.71 -14.48
C ALA A 293 -16.05 -3.72 -14.99
N PHE A 294 -15.79 -2.40 -14.80
CA PHE A 294 -16.66 -1.35 -15.28
C PHE A 294 -16.88 -1.46 -16.81
N VAL A 295 -15.79 -1.52 -17.59
CA VAL A 295 -15.89 -1.59 -19.05
C VAL A 295 -16.61 -2.83 -19.51
N ARG A 296 -16.32 -4.01 -18.94
CA ARG A 296 -16.97 -5.27 -19.31
C ARG A 296 -18.45 -5.26 -18.99
N GLN A 297 -18.84 -4.82 -17.79
CA GLN A 297 -20.24 -4.76 -17.38
C GLN A 297 -21.02 -3.75 -18.23
N TYR A 298 -20.45 -2.56 -18.48
CA TYR A 298 -21.11 -1.55 -19.29
C TYR A 298 -21.22 -1.98 -20.77
N ALA A 299 -20.24 -2.70 -21.30
CA ALA A 299 -20.30 -3.26 -22.65
C ALA A 299 -21.48 -4.24 -22.83
N GLU A 300 -21.74 -5.07 -21.81
CA GLU A 300 -22.88 -5.99 -21.82
C GLU A 300 -24.22 -5.23 -21.70
N LEU A 301 -24.31 -4.25 -20.79
CA LEU A 301 -25.54 -3.46 -20.59
C LEU A 301 -25.90 -2.62 -21.81
N SER A 302 -24.91 -1.97 -22.43
CA SER A 302 -25.13 -1.10 -23.60
C SER A 302 -25.28 -1.86 -24.90
N ASP A 303 -25.04 -3.16 -24.93
CA ASP A 303 -24.98 -4.02 -26.12
C ASP A 303 -24.11 -3.45 -27.26
N ASN A 304 -23.10 -2.67 -26.91
CA ASN A 304 -22.19 -2.02 -27.86
C ASN A 304 -21.12 -3.00 -28.35
N ALA A 305 -21.18 -3.32 -29.68
CA ALA A 305 -20.28 -4.33 -30.26
C ALA A 305 -18.81 -3.93 -30.23
N GLU A 306 -18.48 -2.64 -30.41
CA GLU A 306 -17.11 -2.13 -30.37
C GLU A 306 -16.54 -2.21 -28.95
N LEU A 307 -17.33 -1.82 -27.94
CA LEU A 307 -16.92 -1.89 -26.54
C LEU A 307 -16.76 -3.35 -26.08
N LYS A 308 -17.62 -4.27 -26.58
CA LYS A 308 -17.47 -5.72 -26.34
C LYS A 308 -16.18 -6.28 -26.96
N ASP A 309 -15.81 -5.83 -28.18
CA ASP A 309 -14.55 -6.24 -28.81
C ASP A 309 -13.33 -5.72 -28.01
N ILE A 310 -13.37 -4.48 -27.55
CA ILE A 310 -12.36 -3.93 -26.65
C ILE A 310 -12.28 -4.74 -25.34
N ALA A 311 -13.41 -5.03 -24.72
CA ALA A 311 -13.50 -5.74 -23.44
C ALA A 311 -13.04 -7.21 -23.53
N ALA A 312 -13.11 -7.82 -24.71
CA ALA A 312 -12.69 -9.21 -24.95
C ALA A 312 -11.18 -9.36 -25.15
N ASP A 313 -10.49 -8.32 -25.63
CA ASP A 313 -9.04 -8.31 -25.88
C ASP A 313 -8.32 -7.55 -24.77
N ASN A 314 -7.49 -8.24 -23.98
CA ASN A 314 -6.79 -7.61 -22.84
C ASN A 314 -5.89 -6.45 -23.25
N ALA A 315 -5.19 -6.53 -24.40
CA ALA A 315 -4.29 -5.46 -24.83
C ALA A 315 -5.07 -4.20 -25.27
N LYS A 316 -6.21 -4.39 -25.95
CA LYS A 316 -7.11 -3.29 -26.30
C LYS A 316 -7.73 -2.68 -25.03
N LEU A 317 -8.16 -3.52 -24.10
CA LEU A 317 -8.76 -3.09 -22.85
C LEU A 317 -7.76 -2.27 -22.01
N ASP A 318 -6.52 -2.73 -21.87
CA ASP A 318 -5.46 -2.02 -21.13
C ASP A 318 -5.19 -0.63 -21.75
N ALA A 319 -5.07 -0.57 -23.08
CA ALA A 319 -4.91 0.69 -23.80
C ALA A 319 -6.12 1.64 -23.63
N TYR A 320 -7.34 1.08 -23.64
CA TYR A 320 -8.58 1.83 -23.46
C TYR A 320 -8.70 2.39 -22.04
N LEU A 321 -8.42 1.57 -21.02
CA LEU A 321 -8.42 1.98 -19.61
C LEU A 321 -7.41 3.09 -19.33
N ALA A 322 -6.24 3.04 -19.96
CA ALA A 322 -5.20 4.08 -19.79
C ALA A 322 -5.60 5.44 -20.39
N ALA A 323 -6.46 5.44 -21.41
CA ALA A 323 -6.82 6.65 -22.16
C ALA A 323 -8.22 7.21 -21.84
N THR A 324 -9.11 6.40 -21.24
CA THR A 324 -10.54 6.73 -21.13
C THR A 324 -11.01 6.65 -19.68
N PRO A 325 -11.41 7.76 -19.04
CA PRO A 325 -12.02 7.73 -17.71
C PRO A 325 -13.45 7.16 -17.79
N PRO A 326 -14.07 6.73 -16.66
CA PRO A 326 -15.42 6.18 -16.65
C PRO A 326 -16.45 7.09 -17.33
N VAL A 327 -16.40 8.40 -17.05
CA VAL A 327 -17.29 9.37 -17.69
C VAL A 327 -17.12 9.38 -19.22
N GLY A 328 -15.90 9.21 -19.72
CA GLY A 328 -15.60 9.10 -21.15
C GLY A 328 -16.19 7.84 -21.78
N VAL A 329 -16.20 6.72 -21.05
CA VAL A 329 -16.85 5.48 -21.51
C VAL A 329 -18.35 5.69 -21.66
N LEU A 330 -19.00 6.32 -20.66
CA LEU A 330 -20.44 6.62 -20.69
C LEU A 330 -20.78 7.59 -21.84
N ALA A 331 -19.98 8.64 -22.02
CA ALA A 331 -20.22 9.66 -23.06
C ALA A 331 -20.03 9.10 -24.48
N ALA A 332 -19.02 8.27 -24.70
CA ALA A 332 -18.75 7.66 -26.01
C ALA A 332 -19.76 6.56 -26.38
N ASN A 333 -20.43 5.95 -25.42
CA ASN A 333 -21.35 4.85 -25.62
C ASN A 333 -22.71 5.11 -24.93
N PRO A 334 -23.51 6.11 -25.37
CA PRO A 334 -24.71 6.53 -24.67
C PRO A 334 -25.73 5.38 -24.47
N HIS A 335 -25.93 5.01 -23.21
CA HIS A 335 -26.92 4.03 -22.78
C HIS A 335 -27.37 4.38 -21.36
N PRO A 336 -28.40 5.26 -21.20
CA PRO A 336 -28.85 5.70 -19.89
C PRO A 336 -29.29 4.53 -19.02
N LEU A 337 -28.80 4.49 -17.79
CA LEU A 337 -29.07 3.47 -16.78
C LEU A 337 -29.95 4.04 -15.67
N ASP A 338 -30.69 3.19 -14.98
CA ASP A 338 -31.28 3.55 -13.71
C ASP A 338 -30.20 3.77 -12.63
N ALA A 339 -30.55 4.52 -11.58
CA ALA A 339 -29.59 4.95 -10.56
C ALA A 339 -28.88 3.78 -9.86
N GLN A 340 -29.60 2.69 -9.53
CA GLN A 340 -29.01 1.56 -8.83
C GLN A 340 -28.06 0.76 -9.74
N THR A 341 -28.42 0.55 -10.99
CA THR A 341 -27.57 -0.12 -11.97
C THR A 341 -26.32 0.70 -12.25
N LEU A 342 -26.45 2.03 -12.41
CA LEU A 342 -25.31 2.94 -12.59
C LEU A 342 -24.35 2.87 -11.41
N LEU A 343 -24.86 2.97 -10.17
CA LEU A 343 -24.03 2.86 -8.96
C LEU A 343 -23.29 1.52 -8.89
N GLY A 344 -23.95 0.43 -9.28
CA GLY A 344 -23.38 -0.91 -9.28
C GLY A 344 -22.20 -1.13 -10.23
N LEU A 345 -22.00 -0.25 -11.22
CA LEU A 345 -20.83 -0.29 -12.11
C LEU A 345 -19.54 0.19 -11.42
N PHE A 346 -19.67 1.10 -10.47
CA PHE A 346 -18.52 1.66 -9.76
C PHE A 346 -18.16 0.82 -8.56
N ARG A 347 -16.87 0.72 -8.30
CA ARG A 347 -16.40 0.15 -7.03
C ARG A 347 -16.64 1.14 -5.89
N ALA A 348 -16.69 0.62 -4.67
CA ALA A 348 -16.79 1.45 -3.49
C ALA A 348 -15.61 2.44 -3.39
N GLN A 349 -15.88 3.65 -2.91
CA GLN A 349 -14.86 4.63 -2.63
C GLN A 349 -13.96 4.13 -1.50
N THR A 350 -12.66 4.34 -1.66
CA THR A 350 -11.67 3.97 -0.64
C THR A 350 -10.81 5.18 -0.27
N PRO A 351 -10.36 5.29 0.99
CA PRO A 351 -9.47 6.37 1.37
C PRO A 351 -8.12 6.23 0.67
N ARG A 352 -7.45 7.35 0.46
CA ARG A 352 -6.07 7.39 -0.06
C ARG A 352 -5.10 7.70 1.07
N LEU A 353 -4.03 6.92 1.13
CA LEU A 353 -2.98 7.07 2.13
C LEU A 353 -1.88 7.99 1.62
N TYR A 354 -1.58 9.02 2.40
CA TYR A 354 -0.48 9.95 2.16
C TYR A 354 0.56 9.80 3.27
N SER A 355 1.84 9.63 2.90
CA SER A 355 2.91 9.68 3.90
C SER A 355 2.90 11.03 4.60
N ILE A 356 2.91 11.03 5.93
CA ILE A 356 2.93 12.25 6.72
C ILE A 356 4.27 12.98 6.51
N ALA A 357 4.21 14.29 6.28
CA ALA A 357 5.34 15.17 5.98
C ALA A 357 5.78 16.02 7.18
N SER A 358 5.24 15.76 8.37
CA SER A 358 5.56 16.49 9.61
C SER A 358 5.91 15.56 10.76
N ALA A 359 6.67 16.07 11.73
CA ALA A 359 6.81 15.46 13.04
C ALA A 359 5.84 16.13 14.03
N GLN A 360 5.06 15.37 14.78
CA GLN A 360 4.06 15.93 15.69
C GLN A 360 4.71 16.76 16.81
N ASP A 361 5.94 16.42 17.21
CA ASP A 361 6.71 17.18 18.22
C ASP A 361 7.10 18.57 17.72
N GLU A 362 7.14 18.80 16.39
CA GLU A 362 7.45 20.11 15.79
C GLU A 362 6.18 20.92 15.52
N VAL A 363 5.11 20.28 15.01
CA VAL A 363 3.92 20.99 14.52
C VAL A 363 2.73 20.97 15.49
N GLY A 364 2.80 20.21 16.58
CA GLY A 364 1.72 20.13 17.57
C GLY A 364 0.51 19.34 17.10
N GLU A 365 -0.67 19.95 17.23
CA GLU A 365 -1.95 19.31 16.87
C GLU A 365 -2.29 19.50 15.38
N GLU A 366 -1.30 19.38 14.52
CA GLU A 366 -1.45 19.44 13.07
C GLU A 366 -0.81 18.22 12.40
N VAL A 367 -1.18 17.96 11.16
CA VAL A 367 -0.53 16.97 10.30
C VAL A 367 -0.32 17.54 8.90
N HIS A 368 0.92 17.49 8.39
CA HIS A 368 1.25 18.02 7.09
C HIS A 368 1.41 16.92 6.05
N LEU A 369 1.00 17.20 4.82
CA LEU A 369 1.10 16.30 3.67
C LEU A 369 1.80 17.00 2.50
N THR A 370 2.36 16.18 1.61
CA THR A 370 2.89 16.60 0.30
C THR A 370 2.07 15.91 -0.77
N VAL A 371 1.22 16.67 -1.47
CA VAL A 371 0.19 16.13 -2.37
C VAL A 371 0.48 16.52 -3.81
N GLY A 372 0.82 15.55 -4.65
CA GLY A 372 0.82 15.74 -6.10
C GLY A 372 -0.62 15.66 -6.63
N VAL A 373 -1.11 16.77 -7.19
CA VAL A 373 -2.46 16.83 -7.76
C VAL A 373 -2.47 16.08 -9.09
N VAL A 374 -3.19 14.97 -9.14
CA VAL A 374 -3.42 14.23 -10.38
C VAL A 374 -4.41 15.00 -11.24
N ARG A 375 -4.04 15.29 -12.49
CA ARG A 375 -4.91 15.85 -13.52
C ARG A 375 -4.83 14.99 -14.78
N PHE A 376 -5.92 14.86 -15.47
CA PHE A 376 -5.97 14.18 -16.77
C PHE A 376 -6.99 14.84 -17.68
N ASP A 377 -6.64 14.94 -18.95
CA ASP A 377 -7.50 15.57 -19.96
C ASP A 377 -8.21 14.48 -20.78
N HIS A 378 -9.50 14.68 -21.02
CA HIS A 378 -10.29 13.80 -21.88
C HIS A 378 -11.34 14.65 -22.62
N HIS A 379 -11.31 14.58 -23.96
CA HIS A 379 -12.22 15.33 -24.86
C HIS A 379 -12.35 16.84 -24.54
N GLY A 380 -11.24 17.48 -24.17
CA GLY A 380 -11.20 18.92 -23.88
C GLY A 380 -11.62 19.30 -22.46
N ASN A 381 -12.04 18.34 -21.63
CA ASN A 381 -12.28 18.54 -20.21
C ASN A 381 -11.07 18.09 -19.40
N THR A 382 -10.72 18.83 -18.34
CA THR A 382 -9.69 18.46 -17.38
C THR A 382 -10.34 17.93 -16.11
N TYR A 383 -10.01 16.71 -15.75
CA TYR A 383 -10.48 16.04 -14.54
C TYR A 383 -9.36 15.95 -13.50
N THR A 384 -9.72 15.75 -12.25
CA THR A 384 -8.77 15.57 -11.14
C THR A 384 -8.99 14.26 -10.44
N GLY A 385 -7.92 13.69 -9.86
CA GLY A 385 -8.03 12.50 -9.03
C GLY A 385 -8.93 12.74 -7.81
N ALA A 386 -9.62 11.71 -7.33
CA ALA A 386 -10.59 11.82 -6.24
C ALA A 386 -10.02 12.52 -5.01
N ALA A 387 -9.00 11.94 -4.36
CA ALA A 387 -8.42 12.50 -3.14
C ALA A 387 -7.45 13.66 -3.40
N SER A 388 -6.50 13.51 -4.35
CA SER A 388 -5.54 14.57 -4.64
C SER A 388 -6.20 15.83 -5.20
N GLY A 389 -7.23 15.69 -6.03
CA GLY A 389 -8.03 16.80 -6.52
C GLY A 389 -8.91 17.41 -5.42
N TYR A 390 -9.42 16.58 -4.49
CA TYR A 390 -10.21 17.06 -3.36
C TYR A 390 -9.38 17.98 -2.47
N ILE A 391 -8.36 17.43 -1.79
CA ILE A 391 -7.58 18.22 -0.81
C ILE A 391 -6.57 19.17 -1.45
N GLY A 392 -6.05 18.87 -2.66
CA GLY A 392 -5.03 19.68 -3.32
C GLY A 392 -5.56 20.76 -4.28
N ALA A 393 -6.87 20.77 -4.58
CA ALA A 393 -7.41 21.75 -5.52
C ALA A 393 -8.79 22.30 -5.16
N ARG A 394 -9.72 21.49 -4.66
CA ARG A 394 -11.13 21.89 -4.48
C ARG A 394 -11.49 22.31 -3.06
N LEU A 395 -10.99 21.58 -2.05
CA LEU A 395 -11.30 21.90 -0.66
C LEU A 395 -10.64 23.24 -0.28
N GLU A 396 -11.43 24.18 0.16
CA GLU A 396 -10.95 25.47 0.64
C GLU A 396 -10.41 25.38 2.07
N GLU A 397 -9.57 26.34 2.47
CA GLU A 397 -9.11 26.46 3.85
C GLU A 397 -10.32 26.64 4.79
N GLY A 398 -10.33 25.93 5.90
CA GLY A 398 -11.47 25.81 6.81
C GLY A 398 -12.48 24.70 6.41
N GLY A 399 -12.34 24.11 5.23
CA GLY A 399 -13.21 23.02 4.78
C GLY A 399 -12.92 21.70 5.49
N GLU A 400 -13.96 20.89 5.64
CA GLU A 400 -13.91 19.61 6.37
C GLU A 400 -13.31 18.49 5.53
N VAL A 401 -12.49 17.65 6.17
CA VAL A 401 -11.90 16.45 5.57
C VAL A 401 -11.91 15.30 6.58
N ARG A 402 -12.38 14.12 6.15
CA ARG A 402 -12.43 12.92 7.00
C ARG A 402 -11.08 12.20 6.95
N VAL A 403 -10.43 12.05 8.13
CA VAL A 403 -9.05 11.54 8.25
C VAL A 403 -8.91 10.47 9.33
N PHE A 404 -7.88 9.64 9.18
CA PHE A 404 -7.42 8.69 10.20
C PHE A 404 -5.92 8.42 10.04
N ILE A 405 -5.27 7.96 11.10
CA ILE A 405 -3.86 7.56 11.01
C ILE A 405 -3.75 6.08 10.64
N GLU A 406 -2.93 5.80 9.64
CA GLU A 406 -2.48 4.44 9.31
C GLU A 406 -1.05 4.25 9.83
N PRO A 407 -0.86 3.53 10.96
CA PRO A 407 0.44 3.32 11.56
C PRO A 407 1.35 2.46 10.66
N ASN A 408 2.62 2.86 10.52
CA ASN A 408 3.60 2.10 9.76
C ASN A 408 4.84 1.75 10.61
N PRO A 409 4.78 0.71 11.46
CA PRO A 409 5.86 0.35 12.38
C PRO A 409 7.15 -0.10 11.69
N HIS A 410 7.12 -0.38 10.40
CA HIS A 410 8.27 -0.84 9.63
C HIS A 410 9.04 0.30 8.95
N PHE A 411 8.53 1.52 9.02
CA PHE A 411 9.16 2.70 8.45
C PHE A 411 9.33 3.76 9.54
N ARG A 412 10.42 3.63 10.31
CA ARG A 412 10.71 4.44 11.49
C ARG A 412 12.16 4.88 11.49
N LEU A 413 12.44 6.01 12.12
CA LEU A 413 13.79 6.36 12.54
C LEU A 413 14.34 5.29 13.49
N PRO A 414 15.68 5.08 13.51
CA PRO A 414 16.32 4.28 14.53
C PRO A 414 16.06 4.84 15.95
N GLU A 415 15.92 3.95 16.96
CA GLU A 415 15.75 4.37 18.35
C GLU A 415 16.97 5.13 18.88
N ASN A 416 18.17 4.77 18.41
CA ASN A 416 19.41 5.51 18.74
C ASN A 416 19.57 6.67 17.76
N GLY A 417 19.42 7.90 18.24
CA GLY A 417 19.53 9.14 17.48
C GLY A 417 20.91 9.38 16.85
N ASP A 418 21.98 8.68 17.29
CA ASP A 418 23.31 8.74 16.69
C ASP A 418 23.46 7.84 15.46
N THR A 419 22.51 6.96 15.19
CA THR A 419 22.56 6.07 14.03
C THR A 419 22.48 6.86 12.72
N PRO A 420 23.42 6.67 11.77
CA PRO A 420 23.35 7.30 10.46
C PRO A 420 22.09 6.87 9.68
N VAL A 421 21.48 7.81 8.95
CA VAL A 421 20.28 7.58 8.16
C VAL A 421 20.51 8.00 6.72
N ILE A 422 20.22 7.10 5.77
CA ILE A 422 20.17 7.40 4.33
C ILE A 422 18.71 7.47 3.92
N MET A 423 18.30 8.60 3.35
CA MET A 423 16.95 8.89 2.87
C MET A 423 16.95 8.93 1.35
N ILE A 424 16.13 8.11 0.70
CA ILE A 424 16.08 7.99 -0.76
C ILE A 424 14.64 8.21 -1.22
N GLY A 425 14.38 9.30 -1.95
CA GLY A 425 13.04 9.64 -2.40
C GLY A 425 13.03 10.41 -3.72
N ALA A 426 11.91 10.34 -4.44
CA ALA A 426 11.67 11.11 -5.65
C ALA A 426 10.29 11.75 -5.62
N GLY A 427 10.21 12.99 -6.11
CA GLY A 427 8.96 13.76 -6.13
C GLY A 427 8.33 13.88 -4.73
N THR A 428 7.03 13.62 -4.62
CA THR A 428 6.31 13.63 -3.31
C THR A 428 6.81 12.59 -2.30
N GLY A 429 7.65 11.65 -2.73
CA GLY A 429 8.33 10.70 -1.84
C GLY A 429 9.30 11.33 -0.84
N ILE A 430 9.53 12.64 -0.91
CA ILE A 430 10.29 13.41 0.08
C ILE A 430 9.50 13.62 1.39
N ALA A 431 8.18 13.51 1.37
CA ALA A 431 7.29 13.80 2.50
C ALA A 431 7.74 13.17 3.83
N PRO A 432 7.91 11.82 3.93
CA PRO A 432 8.30 11.22 5.20
C PRO A 432 9.72 11.59 5.64
N PHE A 433 10.59 11.99 4.72
CA PHE A 433 11.96 12.42 5.05
C PHE A 433 11.99 13.82 5.65
N ARG A 434 11.06 14.71 5.24
CA ARG A 434 10.83 15.97 5.93
C ARG A 434 10.42 15.71 7.38
N ALA A 435 9.46 14.82 7.61
CA ALA A 435 9.04 14.42 8.95
C ALA A 435 10.20 13.84 9.78
N PHE A 436 11.06 13.01 9.17
CA PHE A 436 12.23 12.47 9.85
C PHE A 436 13.25 13.53 10.24
N MET A 437 13.50 14.52 9.38
CA MET A 437 14.41 15.62 9.72
C MET A 437 13.86 16.49 10.84
N GLN A 438 12.57 16.83 10.80
CA GLN A 438 11.90 17.55 11.90
C GLN A 438 11.95 16.75 13.20
N GLN A 439 11.66 15.46 13.19
CA GLN A 439 11.71 14.61 14.38
C GLN A 439 13.13 14.54 14.97
N ARG A 440 14.16 14.40 14.12
CA ARG A 440 15.55 14.40 14.57
C ARG A 440 15.99 15.76 15.13
N SER A 441 15.49 16.85 14.54
CA SER A 441 15.70 18.19 15.07
C SER A 441 15.07 18.35 16.47
N ALA A 442 13.81 17.96 16.61
CA ALA A 442 13.07 18.04 17.87
C ALA A 442 13.70 17.18 18.98
N ASN A 443 14.22 16.00 18.62
CA ASN A 443 14.92 15.12 19.57
C ASN A 443 16.33 15.61 19.93
N GLY A 444 16.95 16.48 19.13
CA GLY A 444 18.36 16.81 19.25
C GLY A 444 19.30 15.67 18.83
N ASP A 445 18.89 14.82 17.88
CA ASP A 445 19.64 13.66 17.42
C ASP A 445 20.93 14.08 16.68
N GLY A 446 22.10 13.51 17.07
CA GLY A 446 23.43 13.87 16.52
C GLY A 446 23.87 13.03 15.30
N GLY A 447 23.13 12.01 14.93
CA GLY A 447 23.49 11.08 13.86
C GLY A 447 23.48 11.73 12.47
N LYS A 448 24.33 11.23 11.58
CA LYS A 448 24.47 11.72 10.22
C LYS A 448 23.22 11.45 9.39
N ASN A 449 22.84 12.40 8.51
CA ASN A 449 21.71 12.30 7.60
C ASN A 449 22.16 12.53 6.16
N TRP A 450 21.84 11.60 5.27
CA TRP A 450 22.15 11.70 3.85
C TRP A 450 20.89 11.58 3.02
N LEU A 451 20.58 12.61 2.23
CA LEU A 451 19.41 12.64 1.36
C LEU A 451 19.84 12.39 -0.10
N PHE A 452 19.20 11.43 -0.75
CA PHE A 452 19.12 11.30 -2.20
C PHE A 452 17.74 11.73 -2.66
N PHE A 453 17.64 12.87 -3.35
CA PHE A 453 16.37 13.39 -3.84
C PHE A 453 16.38 13.55 -5.35
N GLY A 454 15.28 13.15 -6.00
CA GLY A 454 15.11 13.27 -7.45
C GLY A 454 13.78 13.91 -7.83
N ASN A 455 13.82 14.79 -8.86
CA ASN A 455 12.62 15.31 -9.49
C ASN A 455 12.94 15.73 -10.94
N GLN A 456 12.08 16.54 -11.58
CA GLN A 456 12.25 16.90 -12.99
C GLN A 456 13.28 18.01 -13.16
N ARG A 457 13.08 19.20 -12.55
CA ARG A 457 13.94 20.36 -12.69
C ARG A 457 14.21 21.02 -11.34
N LEU A 458 15.43 21.48 -11.11
CA LEU A 458 15.83 22.14 -9.88
C LEU A 458 14.98 23.38 -9.57
N ALA A 459 14.79 24.25 -10.57
CA ALA A 459 14.11 25.53 -10.39
C ALA A 459 12.59 25.38 -10.16
N ASP A 460 12.00 24.28 -10.64
CA ASP A 460 10.56 24.07 -10.62
C ASP A 460 10.09 23.13 -9.50
N ASP A 461 10.93 22.13 -9.18
CA ASP A 461 10.46 20.93 -8.49
C ASP A 461 11.30 20.58 -7.25
N PHE A 462 12.16 21.48 -6.75
CA PHE A 462 12.88 21.20 -5.51
C PHE A 462 12.00 21.48 -4.30
N LEU A 463 11.19 20.49 -3.94
CA LEU A 463 10.22 20.61 -2.86
C LEU A 463 10.90 20.88 -1.52
N TYR A 464 10.37 21.85 -0.76
CA TYR A 464 10.89 22.30 0.54
C TYR A 464 12.36 22.76 0.52
N GLN A 465 12.82 23.33 -0.59
CA GLN A 465 14.22 23.71 -0.80
C GLN A 465 14.81 24.52 0.37
N LEU A 466 14.07 25.49 0.90
CA LEU A 466 14.57 26.35 2.00
C LEU A 466 14.81 25.55 3.29
N GLU A 467 13.90 24.64 3.64
CA GLU A 467 14.06 23.78 4.82
C GLU A 467 15.29 22.87 4.68
N TRP A 468 15.54 22.28 3.50
CA TRP A 468 16.74 21.47 3.26
C TRP A 468 18.02 22.28 3.36
N VAL A 469 18.00 23.55 2.92
CA VAL A 469 19.14 24.47 3.07
C VAL A 469 19.38 24.79 4.54
N ASP A 470 18.33 25.02 5.32
CA ASP A 470 18.46 25.31 6.76
C ASP A 470 18.91 24.08 7.54
N PHE A 471 18.36 22.88 7.34
CA PHE A 471 18.90 21.64 7.91
C PHE A 471 20.39 21.42 7.58
N ARG A 472 20.82 21.86 6.38
CA ARG A 472 22.24 21.79 5.99
C ARG A 472 23.11 22.81 6.74
N LYS A 473 22.63 24.05 6.92
CA LYS A 473 23.34 25.10 7.66
C LYS A 473 23.48 24.76 9.14
N ASP A 474 22.43 24.18 9.72
CA ASP A 474 22.40 23.77 11.12
C ASP A 474 23.18 22.48 11.39
N GLY A 475 23.72 21.86 10.34
CA GLY A 475 24.52 20.64 10.42
C GLY A 475 23.72 19.35 10.60
N LEU A 476 22.39 19.43 10.69
CA LEU A 476 21.52 18.26 10.79
C LEU A 476 21.54 17.42 9.51
N LEU A 477 21.46 18.05 8.33
CA LEU A 477 21.63 17.38 7.05
C LEU A 477 23.12 17.30 6.69
N THR A 478 23.72 16.13 6.80
CA THR A 478 25.14 15.93 6.53
C THR A 478 25.44 16.05 5.03
N ARG A 479 24.58 15.48 4.18
CA ARG A 479 24.75 15.47 2.72
C ARG A 479 23.43 15.36 1.97
N ALA A 480 23.39 15.98 0.78
CA ALA A 480 22.31 15.82 -0.18
C ALA A 480 22.88 15.60 -1.59
N ASP A 481 22.44 14.55 -2.28
CA ASP A 481 22.70 14.29 -3.69
C ASP A 481 21.40 14.40 -4.48
N LEU A 482 21.38 15.35 -5.42
CA LEU A 482 20.17 15.74 -6.15
C LEU A 482 20.23 15.20 -7.59
N ALA A 483 19.11 14.65 -8.05
CA ALA A 483 18.97 14.07 -9.38
C ALA A 483 17.82 14.75 -10.15
N TRP A 484 18.15 15.34 -11.31
CA TRP A 484 17.21 16.09 -12.15
C TRP A 484 17.01 15.41 -13.49
N SER A 485 15.80 14.85 -13.71
CA SER A 485 15.54 14.01 -14.89
C SER A 485 15.26 14.78 -16.18
N ARG A 486 15.05 16.11 -16.12
CA ARG A 486 14.72 16.97 -17.28
C ARG A 486 15.54 18.26 -17.33
N GLN A 487 16.68 18.33 -16.66
CA GLN A 487 17.52 19.53 -16.61
C GLN A 487 18.67 19.53 -17.58
N GLY A 488 19.14 18.36 -18.01
CA GLY A 488 20.26 18.21 -18.94
C GLY A 488 19.92 17.34 -20.15
N GLU A 489 20.93 17.08 -21.00
CA GLU A 489 20.77 16.22 -22.17
C GLU A 489 20.42 14.76 -21.81
N HIS A 490 20.86 14.31 -20.64
CA HIS A 490 20.59 12.98 -20.13
C HIS A 490 19.72 13.02 -18.87
N LYS A 491 18.80 12.06 -18.78
CA LYS A 491 17.95 11.89 -17.59
C LYS A 491 18.79 11.34 -16.42
N VAL A 492 18.87 12.11 -15.34
CA VAL A 492 19.54 11.67 -14.09
C VAL A 492 18.45 11.34 -13.05
N TYR A 493 18.52 10.12 -12.52
CA TYR A 493 17.63 9.62 -11.47
C TYR A 493 18.42 9.31 -10.20
N VAL A 494 17.72 9.14 -9.07
CA VAL A 494 18.36 8.87 -7.77
C VAL A 494 19.26 7.63 -7.79
N GLN A 495 18.87 6.56 -8.49
CA GLN A 495 19.71 5.36 -8.62
C GLN A 495 21.07 5.63 -9.28
N HIS A 496 21.16 6.60 -10.19
CA HIS A 496 22.43 6.99 -10.78
C HIS A 496 23.33 7.64 -9.75
N LYS A 497 22.76 8.51 -8.88
CA LYS A 497 23.50 9.15 -7.77
C LYS A 497 23.94 8.14 -6.71
N ILE A 498 23.12 7.14 -6.40
CA ILE A 498 23.49 6.06 -5.50
C ILE A 498 24.66 5.24 -6.10
N ALA A 499 24.61 4.91 -7.39
CA ALA A 499 25.67 4.19 -8.07
C ALA A 499 26.98 4.99 -8.11
N GLU A 500 26.90 6.30 -8.36
CA GLU A 500 28.04 7.24 -8.34
C GLU A 500 28.77 7.24 -6.99
N HIS A 501 28.05 7.07 -5.89
CA HIS A 501 28.56 7.09 -4.52
C HIS A 501 28.51 5.72 -3.82
N ALA A 502 28.47 4.63 -4.57
CA ALA A 502 28.25 3.28 -4.05
C ALA A 502 29.20 2.87 -2.91
N ALA A 503 30.49 3.21 -3.01
CA ALA A 503 31.48 2.88 -1.96
C ALA A 503 31.18 3.63 -0.64
N GLU A 504 30.77 4.89 -0.72
CA GLU A 504 30.43 5.70 0.45
C GLU A 504 29.10 5.27 1.06
N VAL A 505 28.09 5.01 0.22
CA VAL A 505 26.81 4.42 0.68
C VAL A 505 27.09 3.11 1.42
N TRP A 506 27.94 2.25 0.88
CA TRP A 506 28.33 1.01 1.53
C TRP A 506 29.00 1.25 2.90
N SER A 507 29.86 2.28 3.01
CA SER A 507 30.50 2.61 4.28
C SER A 507 29.55 3.13 5.36
N TRP A 508 28.44 3.76 4.95
CA TRP A 508 27.39 4.21 5.89
C TRP A 508 26.51 3.06 6.40
N LEU A 509 26.47 1.94 5.66
CA LEU A 509 25.67 0.75 6.01
C LEU A 509 26.42 -0.23 6.94
N GLN A 510 27.73 -0.06 7.12
CA GLN A 510 28.60 -0.88 7.98
C GLN A 510 28.72 -0.33 9.40
#